data_5a6e7478c24694936b61d089677e3fbe
#
_entry.id   5a6e7478c24694936b61d089677e3fbe
#
_cell.length_a   1.000
_cell.length_b   1.000
_cell.length_c   1.000
_cell.angle_alpha   90.00
_cell.angle_beta   90.00
_cell.angle_gamma   90.00
#
_symmetry.space_group_name_H-M   'P 1'
#
loop_
_entity.id
_entity.type
_entity.pdbx_description
1 polymer ?
#
loop_
_entity_poly.entity_id
_entity_poly.type
_entity_poly.pdbx_seq_one_letter_code
_entity_poly.pdbx_strand_id
1 'polypeptide(L)'
;MKLSKDPTKTFHKKVIETIKQCQLIINKNQTKCLIQKKPQAPTLKAQIKLHKTGMPIRPVINNINGPTYKLAKFLAKIITSYLPLQHQYNIKNSIDLAHDLKNITIKDEYQMISFDIKDLYVNIPIDETINIAKTLLMARNNNKNTTLQMIQLIKTTLTQNYFAYDGNIHQPKKGIAMGSPLSGIKLKFF
;
A
#
# COMPACT_ATOMS: atom_id res chain seq x y z
N MET A 1 13.63 10.77 -8.53
CA MET A 1 15.09 10.69 -8.73
C MET A 1 15.39 9.58 -9.73
N LYS A 2 16.25 9.84 -10.71
CA LYS A 2 16.74 8.80 -11.64
C LYS A 2 17.83 7.98 -10.95
N LEU A 3 17.75 6.66 -11.07
CA LEU A 3 18.77 5.76 -10.52
C LEU A 3 19.81 5.42 -11.60
N SER A 4 21.05 5.24 -11.19
CA SER A 4 22.16 4.88 -12.09
C SER A 4 22.14 3.41 -12.52
N LYS A 5 21.51 2.54 -11.71
CA LYS A 5 21.40 1.10 -11.98
C LYS A 5 20.00 0.59 -11.65
N ASP A 6 19.56 -0.45 -12.36
CA ASP A 6 18.31 -1.16 -12.06
C ASP A 6 18.45 -1.98 -10.76
N PRO A 7 17.71 -1.66 -9.69
CA PRO A 7 17.78 -2.35 -8.40
C PRO A 7 16.97 -3.66 -8.36
N THR A 8 16.29 -4.05 -9.44
CA THR A 8 15.35 -5.18 -9.46
C THR A 8 15.96 -6.47 -8.89
N LYS A 9 17.19 -6.82 -9.31
CA LYS A 9 17.87 -8.01 -8.81
C LYS A 9 18.19 -7.92 -7.31
N THR A 10 18.68 -6.79 -6.85
CA THR A 10 19.01 -6.53 -5.44
C THR A 10 17.75 -6.57 -4.57
N PHE A 11 16.69 -5.92 -5.02
CA PHE A 11 15.40 -5.92 -4.33
C PHE A 11 14.78 -7.32 -4.29
N HIS A 12 14.86 -8.07 -5.38
CA HIS A 12 14.41 -9.45 -5.41
C HIS A 12 15.16 -10.34 -4.41
N LYS A 13 16.48 -10.24 -4.34
CA LYS A 13 17.31 -10.95 -3.34
C LYS A 13 16.85 -10.59 -1.92
N LYS A 14 16.63 -9.32 -1.63
CA LYS A 14 16.13 -8.87 -0.32
C LYS A 14 14.75 -9.45 0.02
N VAL A 15 13.83 -9.52 -0.95
CA VAL A 15 12.52 -10.15 -0.76
C VAL A 15 12.68 -11.63 -0.39
N ILE A 16 13.51 -12.38 -1.11
CA ILE A 16 13.76 -13.80 -0.83
C ILE A 16 14.33 -14.00 0.58
N GLU A 17 15.32 -13.20 0.97
CA GLU A 17 15.94 -13.25 2.31
C GLU A 17 14.91 -12.96 3.39
N THR A 18 14.11 -11.90 3.22
CA THR A 18 13.07 -11.53 4.19
C THR A 18 12.00 -12.62 4.34
N ILE A 19 11.52 -13.19 3.23
CA ILE A 19 10.54 -14.30 3.27
C ILE A 19 11.12 -15.50 4.04
N LYS A 20 12.38 -15.85 3.82
CA LYS A 20 13.04 -16.96 4.52
C LYS A 20 13.22 -16.71 6.02
N GLN A 21 13.39 -15.46 6.44
CA GLN A 21 13.53 -15.07 7.85
C GLN A 21 12.18 -15.01 8.58
N CYS A 22 11.07 -14.85 7.88
CA CYS A 22 9.75 -14.62 8.48
C CYS A 22 8.89 -15.90 8.51
N GLN A 23 9.43 -16.98 9.06
CA GLN A 23 8.79 -18.31 9.06
C GLN A 23 7.63 -18.46 10.05
N LEU A 24 7.46 -17.56 11.03
CA LEU A 24 6.29 -17.53 11.88
C LEU A 24 5.02 -17.10 11.12
N ILE A 25 5.19 -16.45 9.96
CA ILE A 25 4.10 -15.93 9.13
C ILE A 25 3.97 -16.70 7.82
N ILE A 26 5.11 -17.09 7.25
CA ILE A 26 5.20 -17.71 5.92
C ILE A 26 5.76 -19.12 6.07
N ASN A 27 4.93 -20.13 5.81
CA ASN A 27 5.38 -21.51 5.85
C ASN A 27 6.22 -21.88 4.61
N LYS A 28 6.89 -23.06 4.66
CA LYS A 28 7.77 -23.54 3.58
C LYS A 28 7.07 -23.66 2.22
N ASN A 29 5.81 -24.07 2.19
CA ASN A 29 5.05 -24.21 0.94
C ASN A 29 4.72 -22.84 0.35
N GLN A 30 4.33 -21.88 1.17
CA GLN A 30 4.04 -20.50 0.75
C GLN A 30 5.29 -19.78 0.24
N THR A 31 6.47 -20.06 0.80
CA THR A 31 7.73 -19.43 0.39
C THR A 31 7.95 -19.48 -1.12
N LYS A 32 7.78 -20.65 -1.74
CA LYS A 32 7.97 -20.82 -3.21
C LYS A 32 6.92 -20.03 -4.02
N CYS A 33 5.69 -19.91 -3.51
CA CYS A 33 4.60 -19.23 -4.19
C CYS A 33 4.75 -17.69 -4.14
N LEU A 34 5.35 -17.18 -3.06
CA LEU A 34 5.50 -15.72 -2.84
C LEU A 34 6.71 -15.12 -3.56
N ILE A 35 7.67 -15.94 -3.97
CA ILE A 35 8.82 -15.49 -4.74
C ILE A 35 8.43 -15.30 -6.21
N GLN A 36 8.76 -14.15 -6.79
CA GLN A 36 8.58 -13.88 -8.21
C GLN A 36 9.64 -14.62 -9.02
N LYS A 37 9.25 -15.51 -9.93
CA LYS A 37 10.21 -16.34 -10.71
C LYS A 37 11.03 -15.51 -11.69
N LYS A 38 10.41 -14.55 -12.37
CA LYS A 38 11.05 -13.65 -13.36
C LYS A 38 10.73 -12.20 -12.99
N PRO A 39 11.42 -11.62 -12.00
CA PRO A 39 11.16 -10.26 -11.56
C PRO A 39 11.57 -9.24 -12.62
N GLN A 40 10.72 -8.25 -12.83
CA GLN A 40 10.95 -7.12 -13.72
C GLN A 40 10.74 -5.81 -12.96
N ALA A 41 11.37 -4.73 -13.41
CA ALA A 41 11.10 -3.42 -12.88
C ALA A 41 9.61 -3.06 -13.11
N PRO A 42 8.90 -2.55 -12.07
CA PRO A 42 7.56 -2.01 -12.27
C PRO A 42 7.56 -0.91 -13.33
N THR A 43 6.50 -0.80 -14.12
CA THR A 43 6.42 0.19 -15.21
C THR A 43 5.40 1.28 -14.90
N LEU A 44 5.74 2.53 -15.19
CA LEU A 44 4.83 3.65 -15.09
C LEU A 44 3.85 3.64 -16.28
N LYS A 45 2.55 3.76 -15.97
CA LYS A 45 1.49 4.05 -16.94
C LYS A 45 0.83 5.38 -16.59
N ALA A 46 0.84 6.31 -17.52
CA ALA A 46 0.14 7.57 -17.37
C ALA A 46 -1.33 7.40 -17.78
N GLN A 47 -2.26 7.73 -16.87
CA GLN A 47 -3.69 7.79 -17.16
C GLN A 47 -4.15 9.24 -17.11
N ILE A 48 -4.74 9.72 -18.21
CA ILE A 48 -5.29 11.07 -18.29
C ILE A 48 -6.66 11.11 -17.63
N LYS A 49 -6.91 12.09 -16.74
CA LYS A 49 -8.22 12.35 -16.13
C LYS A 49 -9.03 13.26 -17.04
N LEU A 50 -9.70 12.70 -18.05
CA LEU A 50 -10.47 13.43 -19.06
C LEU A 50 -11.60 14.32 -18.47
N HIS A 51 -12.14 13.93 -17.32
CA HIS A 51 -13.25 14.63 -16.64
C HIS A 51 -12.81 15.83 -15.80
N LYS A 52 -11.50 16.13 -15.71
CA LYS A 52 -10.98 17.28 -14.95
C LYS A 52 -10.37 18.32 -15.88
N THR A 53 -10.64 19.58 -15.56
CA THR A 53 -10.03 20.73 -16.26
C THR A 53 -8.50 20.62 -16.23
N GLY A 54 -7.84 20.86 -17.35
CA GLY A 54 -6.40 20.69 -17.53
C GLY A 54 -5.94 19.25 -17.69
N MET A 55 -6.86 18.27 -17.76
CA MET A 55 -6.60 16.85 -18.00
C MET A 55 -5.37 16.31 -17.24
N PRO A 56 -5.31 16.43 -15.91
CA PRO A 56 -4.15 16.03 -15.13
C PRO A 56 -3.86 14.54 -15.26
N ILE A 57 -2.59 14.18 -15.20
CA ILE A 57 -2.12 12.80 -15.31
C ILE A 57 -2.19 12.09 -13.96
N ARG A 58 -2.71 10.86 -13.96
CA ARG A 58 -2.61 9.93 -12.83
C ARG A 58 -1.47 8.95 -13.11
N PRO A 59 -0.35 9.01 -12.38
CA PRO A 59 0.73 8.04 -12.51
C PRO A 59 0.34 6.71 -11.85
N VAL A 60 0.12 5.66 -12.64
CA VAL A 60 -0.18 4.31 -12.13
C VAL A 60 1.01 3.41 -12.38
N ILE A 61 1.49 2.72 -11.35
CA ILE A 61 2.61 1.79 -11.47
C ILE A 61 2.08 0.37 -11.65
N ASN A 62 2.37 -0.24 -12.79
CA ASN A 62 2.14 -1.66 -13.00
C ASN A 62 3.23 -2.47 -12.31
N ASN A 63 2.89 -3.09 -11.18
CA ASN A 63 3.81 -3.82 -10.30
C ASN A 63 3.66 -5.36 -10.41
N ILE A 64 2.87 -5.88 -11.35
CA ILE A 64 2.50 -7.31 -11.42
C ILE A 64 3.72 -8.23 -11.47
N ASN A 65 4.77 -7.88 -12.23
CA ASN A 65 6.01 -8.62 -12.32
C ASN A 65 7.11 -8.09 -11.37
N GLY A 66 6.78 -7.10 -10.55
CA GLY A 66 7.74 -6.53 -9.59
C GLY A 66 8.13 -7.54 -8.49
N PRO A 67 9.34 -7.39 -7.92
CA PRO A 67 9.85 -8.32 -6.90
C PRO A 67 8.92 -8.48 -5.70
N THR A 68 8.22 -7.42 -5.29
CA THR A 68 7.37 -7.39 -4.10
C THR A 68 5.90 -7.72 -4.35
N TYR A 69 5.45 -7.87 -5.61
CA TYR A 69 4.02 -7.96 -5.92
C TYR A 69 3.29 -9.09 -5.18
N LYS A 70 3.83 -10.31 -5.27
CA LYS A 70 3.21 -11.49 -4.64
C LYS A 70 3.21 -11.38 -3.12
N LEU A 71 4.31 -10.89 -2.54
CA LEU A 71 4.41 -10.61 -1.12
C LEU A 71 3.41 -9.51 -0.69
N ALA A 72 3.31 -8.42 -1.46
CA ALA A 72 2.34 -7.35 -1.21
C ALA A 72 0.89 -7.85 -1.22
N LYS A 73 0.54 -8.73 -2.18
CA LYS A 73 -0.79 -9.34 -2.28
C LYS A 73 -1.09 -10.25 -1.08
N PHE A 74 -0.11 -11.03 -0.65
CA PHE A 74 -0.21 -11.87 0.54
C PHE A 74 -0.38 -11.04 1.82
N LEU A 75 0.46 -10.02 2.01
CA LEU A 75 0.36 -9.10 3.15
C LEU A 75 -0.96 -8.35 3.17
N ALA A 76 -1.46 -7.93 2.01
CA ALA A 76 -2.76 -7.30 1.89
C ALA A 76 -3.86 -8.17 2.49
N LYS A 77 -3.89 -9.45 2.14
CA LYS A 77 -4.87 -10.41 2.66
C LYS A 77 -4.74 -10.61 4.19
N ILE A 78 -3.51 -10.80 4.66
CA ILE A 78 -3.26 -11.02 6.09
C ILE A 78 -3.60 -9.79 6.91
N ILE A 79 -3.12 -8.60 6.53
CA ILE A 79 -3.37 -7.37 7.28
C ILE A 79 -4.88 -7.10 7.40
N THR A 80 -5.64 -7.32 6.32
CA THR A 80 -7.10 -7.14 6.35
C THR A 80 -7.78 -8.11 7.33
N SER A 81 -7.26 -9.33 7.50
CA SER A 81 -7.81 -10.30 8.45
C SER A 81 -7.38 -10.02 9.90
N TYR A 82 -6.14 -9.59 10.12
CA TYR A 82 -5.61 -9.29 11.46
C TYR A 82 -6.05 -7.94 12.00
N LEU A 83 -6.23 -6.96 11.12
CA LEU A 83 -6.65 -5.61 11.46
C LEU A 83 -7.95 -5.30 10.71
N PRO A 84 -9.12 -5.69 11.23
CA PRO A 84 -10.38 -5.17 10.74
C PRO A 84 -10.39 -3.67 11.02
N LEU A 85 -9.89 -2.90 10.06
CA LEU A 85 -9.81 -1.44 10.07
C LEU A 85 -11.21 -0.86 9.75
N GLN A 86 -12.24 -1.41 10.42
CA GLN A 86 -13.58 -0.85 10.39
C GLN A 86 -13.62 0.25 11.43
N HIS A 87 -13.70 1.47 10.96
CA HIS A 87 -14.02 2.62 11.80
C HIS A 87 -15.51 2.90 11.67
N GLN A 88 -16.15 3.32 12.76
CA GLN A 88 -17.59 3.62 12.78
C GLN A 88 -18.02 4.66 11.72
N TYR A 89 -17.07 5.49 11.26
CA TYR A 89 -17.30 6.50 10.22
C TYR A 89 -16.95 6.03 8.80
N ASN A 90 -16.54 4.77 8.62
CA ASN A 90 -16.27 4.20 7.32
C ASN A 90 -17.57 3.72 6.68
N ILE A 91 -18.00 4.39 5.64
CA ILE A 91 -19.19 4.03 4.86
C ILE A 91 -18.79 3.07 3.73
N LYS A 92 -19.56 2.02 3.54
CA LYS A 92 -19.29 0.97 2.56
C LYS A 92 -19.55 1.44 1.12
N ASN A 93 -20.59 2.21 0.93
CA ASN A 93 -21.00 2.74 -0.38
C ASN A 93 -21.88 4.00 -0.20
N SER A 94 -22.21 4.68 -1.29
CA SER A 94 -23.00 5.90 -1.28
C SER A 94 -24.46 5.69 -0.87
N ILE A 95 -25.02 4.50 -1.04
CA ILE A 95 -26.40 4.17 -0.64
C ILE A 95 -26.48 4.13 0.89
N ASP A 96 -25.54 3.44 1.53
CA ASP A 96 -25.45 3.37 3.00
C ASP A 96 -25.26 4.79 3.58
N LEU A 97 -24.42 5.63 2.95
CA LEU A 97 -24.25 7.02 3.35
C LEU A 97 -25.57 7.80 3.26
N ALA A 98 -26.31 7.65 2.17
CA ALA A 98 -27.60 8.33 2.00
C ALA A 98 -28.62 7.88 3.06
N HIS A 99 -28.61 6.60 3.44
CA HIS A 99 -29.44 6.07 4.53
C HIS A 99 -29.07 6.68 5.88
N ASP A 100 -27.77 6.76 6.20
CA ASP A 100 -27.30 7.33 7.46
C ASP A 100 -27.62 8.82 7.54
N LEU A 101 -27.40 9.56 6.44
CA LEU A 101 -27.69 11.01 6.38
C LEU A 101 -29.18 11.33 6.48
N LYS A 102 -30.07 10.46 5.97
CA LYS A 102 -31.53 10.68 6.03
C LYS A 102 -32.06 10.81 7.46
N ASN A 103 -31.39 10.19 8.42
CA ASN A 103 -31.78 10.18 9.84
C ASN A 103 -31.12 11.32 10.65
N ILE A 104 -30.31 12.16 10.00
CA ILE A 104 -29.63 13.29 10.65
C ILE A 104 -30.41 14.56 10.38
N THR A 105 -30.94 15.17 11.42
CA THR A 105 -31.54 16.51 11.35
C THR A 105 -30.43 17.55 11.53
N ILE A 106 -30.20 18.37 10.51
CA ILE A 106 -29.23 19.46 10.54
C ILE A 106 -29.97 20.73 10.96
N LYS A 107 -29.49 21.40 12.02
CA LYS A 107 -30.02 22.72 12.42
C LYS A 107 -29.54 23.80 11.46
N ASP A 108 -30.27 24.89 11.32
CA ASP A 108 -29.96 25.97 10.37
C ASP A 108 -28.59 26.61 10.57
N GLU A 109 -28.04 26.53 11.78
CA GLU A 109 -26.72 27.03 12.15
C GLU A 109 -25.54 26.12 11.73
N TYR A 110 -25.81 24.89 11.27
CA TYR A 110 -24.77 23.92 10.86
C TYR A 110 -24.63 23.89 9.34
N GLN A 111 -23.41 23.73 8.90
CA GLN A 111 -23.08 23.61 7.47
C GLN A 111 -22.43 22.25 7.19
N MET A 112 -22.88 21.59 6.12
CA MET A 112 -22.24 20.35 5.65
C MET A 112 -20.97 20.69 4.86
N ILE A 113 -19.82 20.09 5.25
CA ILE A 113 -18.53 20.33 4.62
C ILE A 113 -17.99 18.98 4.09
N SER A 114 -17.45 18.97 2.88
CA SER A 114 -16.78 17.84 2.28
C SER A 114 -15.29 18.14 2.11
N PHE A 115 -14.42 17.18 2.46
CA PHE A 115 -12.98 17.26 2.27
C PHE A 115 -12.49 16.15 1.35
N ASP A 116 -11.53 16.47 0.48
CA ASP A 116 -10.80 15.50 -0.35
C ASP A 116 -9.29 15.66 -0.13
N ILE A 117 -8.56 14.55 -0.09
CA ILE A 117 -7.11 14.58 0.10
C ILE A 117 -6.43 14.66 -1.27
N LYS A 118 -5.84 15.82 -1.55
CA LYS A 118 -5.07 16.02 -2.78
C LYS A 118 -3.79 15.19 -2.76
N ASP A 119 -3.57 14.48 -3.86
CA ASP A 119 -2.32 13.72 -4.11
C ASP A 119 -1.93 12.75 -2.97
N LEU A 120 -2.93 12.09 -2.37
CA LEU A 120 -2.79 11.22 -1.21
C LEU A 120 -1.61 10.25 -1.32
N TYR A 121 -1.53 9.45 -2.39
CA TYR A 121 -0.50 8.40 -2.53
C TYR A 121 0.94 8.93 -2.54
N VAL A 122 1.18 10.08 -3.17
CA VAL A 122 2.52 10.67 -3.24
C VAL A 122 2.94 11.39 -1.96
N ASN A 123 1.99 11.60 -1.05
CA ASN A 123 2.23 12.29 0.22
C ASN A 123 2.22 11.36 1.44
N ILE A 124 1.85 10.07 1.29
CA ILE A 124 1.87 9.12 2.42
C ILE A 124 3.31 8.90 2.91
N PRO A 125 3.62 9.21 4.18
CA PRO A 125 4.94 8.99 4.76
C PRO A 125 5.12 7.50 5.09
N ILE A 126 6.15 6.88 4.51
CA ILE A 126 6.38 5.42 4.65
C ILE A 126 6.73 5.05 6.10
N ASP A 127 7.60 5.81 6.75
CA ASP A 127 8.07 5.50 8.11
C ASP A 127 6.94 5.63 9.14
N GLU A 128 6.12 6.67 9.04
CA GLU A 128 4.94 6.85 9.90
C GLU A 128 3.92 5.72 9.67
N THR A 129 3.70 5.34 8.40
CA THR A 129 2.83 4.19 8.06
C THR A 129 3.32 2.90 8.73
N ILE A 130 4.64 2.65 8.73
CA ILE A 130 5.23 1.48 9.39
C ILE A 130 5.05 1.56 10.90
N ASN A 131 5.24 2.73 11.51
CA ASN A 131 5.07 2.94 12.95
C ASN A 131 3.61 2.74 13.38
N ILE A 132 2.64 3.29 12.65
CA ILE A 132 1.21 3.07 12.91
C ILE A 132 0.87 1.57 12.81
N ALA A 133 1.31 0.91 11.73
CA ALA A 133 1.11 -0.52 11.56
C ALA A 133 1.70 -1.34 12.72
N LYS A 134 2.89 -0.95 13.21
CA LYS A 134 3.54 -1.59 14.37
C LYS A 134 2.69 -1.42 15.64
N THR A 135 2.24 -0.22 15.95
CA THR A 135 1.41 0.07 17.12
C THR A 135 0.11 -0.76 17.09
N LEU A 136 -0.59 -0.76 15.95
CA LEU A 136 -1.83 -1.50 15.79
C LEU A 136 -1.64 -3.02 15.88
N LEU A 137 -0.57 -3.54 15.29
CA LEU A 137 -0.26 -4.98 15.37
C LEU A 137 0.17 -5.39 16.77
N MET A 138 0.92 -4.56 17.49
CA MET A 138 1.30 -4.83 18.89
C MET A 138 0.10 -4.80 19.83
N ALA A 139 -0.85 -3.91 19.64
CA ALA A 139 -2.06 -3.82 20.45
C ALA A 139 -2.97 -5.06 20.32
N ARG A 140 -2.91 -5.77 19.18
CA ARG A 140 -3.78 -6.93 18.89
C ARG A 140 -3.10 -8.29 19.00
N ASN A 141 -1.79 -8.35 18.93
CA ASN A 141 -1.04 -9.60 18.92
C ASN A 141 -0.11 -9.71 20.12
N ASN A 142 -0.38 -10.64 21.02
CA ASN A 142 0.45 -10.89 22.19
C ASN A 142 1.82 -11.50 21.85
N ASN A 143 2.03 -11.97 20.59
CA ASN A 143 3.30 -12.53 20.17
C ASN A 143 4.17 -11.46 19.49
N LYS A 144 5.12 -10.91 20.25
CA LYS A 144 6.06 -9.87 19.81
C LYS A 144 6.87 -10.30 18.56
N ASN A 145 7.31 -11.57 18.50
CA ASN A 145 8.13 -12.07 17.40
C ASN A 145 7.34 -12.13 16.08
N THR A 146 6.10 -12.57 16.12
CA THR A 146 5.20 -12.55 14.95
C THR A 146 4.97 -11.13 14.46
N THR A 147 4.74 -10.19 15.36
CA THR A 147 4.57 -8.78 15.02
C THR A 147 5.83 -8.21 14.36
N LEU A 148 7.01 -8.49 14.91
CA LEU A 148 8.29 -8.02 14.34
C LEU A 148 8.49 -8.57 12.92
N GLN A 149 8.22 -9.85 12.68
CA GLN A 149 8.30 -10.43 11.34
C GLN A 149 7.29 -9.82 10.36
N MET A 150 6.06 -9.54 10.81
CA MET A 150 5.06 -8.83 10.00
C MET A 150 5.55 -7.45 9.58
N ILE A 151 6.09 -6.67 10.51
CA ILE A 151 6.65 -5.35 10.25
C ILE A 151 7.85 -5.42 9.29
N GLN A 152 8.71 -6.43 9.43
CA GLN A 152 9.83 -6.65 8.51
C GLN A 152 9.36 -6.90 7.07
N LEU A 153 8.32 -7.72 6.88
CA LEU A 153 7.71 -7.98 5.57
C LEU A 153 7.07 -6.71 4.98
N ILE A 154 6.32 -5.96 5.81
CA ILE A 154 5.72 -4.68 5.43
C ILE A 154 6.80 -3.69 5.00
N LYS A 155 7.84 -3.49 5.82
CA LYS A 155 8.96 -2.58 5.54
C LYS A 155 9.65 -2.94 4.22
N THR A 156 9.99 -4.22 4.01
CA THR A 156 10.63 -4.69 2.77
C THR A 156 9.79 -4.39 1.54
N THR A 157 8.47 -4.52 1.65
CA THR A 157 7.56 -4.22 0.54
C THR A 157 7.43 -2.73 0.27
N LEU A 158 7.41 -1.89 1.31
CA LEU A 158 7.18 -0.45 1.20
C LEU A 158 8.42 0.33 0.74
N THR A 159 9.60 -0.09 1.17
CA THR A 159 10.85 0.59 0.82
C THR A 159 11.33 0.31 -0.61
N GLN A 160 10.81 -0.74 -1.26
CA GLN A 160 11.11 -1.04 -2.66
C GLN A 160 10.16 -0.31 -3.62
N ASN A 161 10.15 1.01 -3.53
CA ASN A 161 9.31 1.88 -4.34
C ASN A 161 10.12 2.48 -5.49
N TYR A 162 10.05 1.87 -6.68
CA TYR A 162 10.76 2.29 -7.89
C TYR A 162 9.96 1.89 -9.14
N PHE A 163 10.30 2.46 -10.29
CA PHE A 163 9.64 2.13 -11.55
C PHE A 163 10.53 2.47 -12.76
N ALA A 164 10.28 1.77 -13.86
CA ALA A 164 10.83 2.05 -15.16
C ALA A 164 9.93 3.02 -15.95
N TYR A 165 10.51 4.04 -16.54
CA TYR A 165 9.85 4.97 -17.44
C TYR A 165 10.85 5.48 -18.48
N ASP A 166 10.46 5.45 -19.74
CA ASP A 166 11.28 5.93 -20.86
C ASP A 166 12.73 5.41 -20.81
N GLY A 167 12.90 4.10 -20.74
CA GLY A 167 14.21 3.44 -20.71
C GLY A 167 15.04 3.68 -19.44
N ASN A 168 14.54 4.45 -18.47
CA ASN A 168 15.23 4.81 -17.24
C ASN A 168 14.53 4.25 -16.00
N ILE A 169 15.30 4.04 -14.93
CA ILE A 169 14.77 3.64 -13.63
C ILE A 169 14.66 4.87 -12.73
N HIS A 170 13.52 5.00 -12.10
CA HIS A 170 13.18 6.10 -11.20
C HIS A 170 12.78 5.62 -9.82
N GLN A 171 13.11 6.39 -8.80
CA GLN A 171 12.66 6.20 -7.44
C GLN A 171 11.98 7.49 -6.93
N PRO A 172 10.74 7.43 -6.44
CA PRO A 172 10.10 8.56 -5.79
C PRO A 172 10.88 8.99 -4.55
N LYS A 173 10.94 10.29 -4.27
CA LYS A 173 11.55 10.81 -3.03
C LYS A 173 10.69 10.53 -1.81
N LYS A 174 9.36 10.49 -1.97
CA LYS A 174 8.37 10.25 -0.92
C LYS A 174 7.13 9.57 -1.51
N GLY A 175 6.25 9.14 -0.64
CA GLY A 175 4.98 8.53 -1.02
C GLY A 175 5.11 7.07 -1.44
N ILE A 176 4.01 6.52 -1.91
CA ILE A 176 3.87 5.14 -2.35
C ILE A 176 3.33 5.05 -3.77
N ALA A 177 3.71 3.99 -4.49
CA ALA A 177 3.23 3.76 -5.83
C ALA A 177 1.72 3.44 -5.87
N MET A 178 0.96 4.16 -6.68
CA MET A 178 -0.39 3.74 -7.07
C MET A 178 -0.28 2.44 -7.88
N GLY A 179 -1.01 1.40 -7.46
CA GLY A 179 -1.01 0.09 -8.12
C GLY A 179 -0.29 -1.02 -7.35
N SER A 180 0.32 -0.73 -6.19
CA SER A 180 0.74 -1.77 -5.26
C SER A 180 -0.49 -2.37 -4.56
N PRO A 181 -0.56 -3.71 -4.38
CA PRO A 181 -1.66 -4.34 -3.64
C PRO A 181 -1.80 -3.83 -2.19
N LEU A 182 -0.73 -3.33 -1.58
CA LEU A 182 -0.77 -2.73 -0.24
C LEU A 182 -1.29 -1.30 -0.22
N SER A 183 -1.37 -0.61 -1.35
CA SER A 183 -1.73 0.81 -1.40
C SER A 183 -3.15 1.07 -0.84
N GLY A 184 -4.11 0.20 -1.16
CA GLY A 184 -5.49 0.33 -0.67
C GLY A 184 -5.67 0.07 0.83
N ILE A 185 -4.78 -0.74 1.43
CA ILE A 185 -4.85 -1.04 2.87
C ILE A 185 -4.23 0.08 3.70
N LYS A 186 -3.17 0.70 3.19
CA LYS A 186 -2.51 1.82 3.86
C LYS A 186 -3.42 3.02 4.04
N LEU A 187 -4.32 3.26 3.08
CA LEU A 187 -5.33 4.31 3.20
C LEU A 187 -6.27 4.13 4.38
N LYS A 188 -6.39 2.91 4.91
CA LYS A 188 -7.18 2.60 6.10
C LYS A 188 -6.43 2.86 7.41
N PHE A 189 -5.14 3.19 7.37
CA PHE A 189 -4.35 3.58 8.54
C PHE A 189 -4.37 5.08 8.81
N PHE A 190 -4.75 5.88 7.84
CA PHE A 190 -4.92 7.33 7.90
C PHE A 190 -6.40 7.70 7.73
#